data_ecba4da8b25f924b54ca722303d086a7
#
_entry.id   ecba4da8b25f924b54ca722303d086a7
#
_cell.length_a   1.000
_cell.length_b   1.000
_cell.length_c   1.000
_cell.angle_alpha   90.00
_cell.angle_beta   90.00
_cell.angle_gamma   90.00
#
_symmetry.space_group_name_H-M   'P 1'
#
loop_
_entity.id
_entity.type
_entity.pdbx_description
1 polymer ?
#
loop_
_entity_poly.entity_id
_entity_poly.type
_entity_poly.pdbx_seq_one_letter_code
_entity_poly.pdbx_strand_id
1 'polypeptide(L)'
;MQRVFLRADCPLKYSEGFNPHALISILLPLSVGVGSVCELMDFQLREEVDLAALPERLTAVMPEGIRALEAYSGGRKVRELKWLRVTGRYEYDNADPADMAEKLRAFYAQDAIVITRKTKRGEGQMDIVPAISELHIRPEERFVTVEAVVSAQEPTLNPDHLVTALHQLAPELAPDFAAFTRREVYTEDMQIFR
;
A
#
# COMPACT_ATOMS: atom_id res chain seq x y z
N MET A 1 15.25 7.89 4.58
CA MET A 1 16.00 6.61 4.71
C MET A 1 17.52 6.80 4.64
N GLN A 2 18.11 7.55 3.70
CA GLN A 2 19.59 7.74 3.61
C GLN A 2 20.23 8.11 4.96
N ARG A 3 19.65 9.08 5.68
CA ARG A 3 20.16 9.48 7.02
C ARG A 3 20.09 8.37 8.06
N VAL A 4 19.15 7.43 7.94
CA VAL A 4 19.04 6.25 8.81
C VAL A 4 20.24 5.35 8.62
N PHE A 5 20.59 5.02 7.36
CA PHE A 5 21.77 4.22 7.04
C PHE A 5 23.07 4.88 7.53
N LEU A 6 23.21 6.19 7.34
CA LEU A 6 24.38 6.93 7.85
C LEU A 6 24.49 6.88 9.38
N ARG A 7 23.38 7.04 10.11
CA ARG A 7 23.38 6.96 11.59
C ARG A 7 23.62 5.55 12.11
N ALA A 8 23.18 4.55 11.34
CA ALA A 8 23.41 3.14 11.66
C ALA A 8 24.82 2.65 11.28
N ASP A 9 25.68 3.55 10.77
CA ASP A 9 26.99 3.21 10.23
C ASP A 9 26.95 2.09 9.19
N CYS A 10 25.98 2.19 8.27
CA CYS A 10 25.78 1.25 7.17
C CYS A 10 26.21 1.91 5.87
N PRO A 11 27.30 1.45 5.23
CA PRO A 11 27.92 2.14 4.11
C PRO A 11 27.13 1.92 2.80
N LEU A 12 26.17 2.80 2.51
CA LEU A 12 25.44 2.76 1.24
C LEU A 12 26.39 2.96 0.05
N LYS A 13 26.14 2.22 -1.01
CA LYS A 13 26.75 2.48 -2.33
C LYS A 13 26.07 3.68 -2.97
N TYR A 14 26.85 4.48 -3.70
CA TYR A 14 26.39 5.64 -4.46
C TYR A 14 26.54 5.39 -5.95
N SER A 15 25.70 6.06 -6.75
CA SER A 15 25.84 6.07 -8.20
C SER A 15 27.13 6.76 -8.60
N GLU A 16 27.64 6.42 -9.78
CA GLU A 16 28.77 7.10 -10.41
C GLU A 16 28.30 8.35 -11.15
N GLY A 17 29.18 9.34 -11.29
CA GLY A 17 28.92 10.56 -12.06
C GLY A 17 29.02 11.86 -11.27
N PHE A 18 28.61 12.97 -11.88
CA PHE A 18 28.75 14.33 -11.34
C PHE A 18 27.89 14.64 -10.13
N ASN A 19 26.79 13.92 -9.94
CA ASN A 19 25.87 14.10 -8.80
C ASN A 19 25.55 12.73 -8.16
N PRO A 20 26.47 12.18 -7.36
CA PRO A 20 26.29 10.86 -6.75
C PRO A 20 25.08 10.84 -5.81
N HIS A 21 24.20 9.86 -5.97
CA HIS A 21 23.10 9.61 -5.07
C HIS A 21 23.16 8.19 -4.51
N ALA A 22 22.71 8.01 -3.29
CA ALA A 22 22.69 6.69 -2.65
C ALA A 22 21.78 5.73 -3.45
N LEU A 23 22.26 4.51 -3.68
CA LEU A 23 21.51 3.46 -4.34
C LEU A 23 20.54 2.84 -3.33
N ILE A 24 19.42 3.53 -3.13
CA ILE A 24 18.33 3.16 -2.26
C ILE A 24 17.01 3.53 -2.93
N SER A 25 16.04 2.62 -2.91
CA SER A 25 14.73 2.81 -3.53
C SER A 25 13.64 2.22 -2.65
N ILE A 26 12.59 2.99 -2.39
CA ILE A 26 11.37 2.48 -1.73
C ILE A 26 10.48 1.93 -2.84
N LEU A 27 10.13 0.64 -2.73
CA LEU A 27 9.22 -0.01 -3.65
C LEU A 27 7.79 0.38 -3.28
N LEU A 28 7.01 0.87 -4.23
CA LEU A 28 5.64 1.33 -4.02
C LEU A 28 5.52 2.32 -2.84
N PRO A 29 6.03 3.56 -2.97
CA PRO A 29 5.91 4.56 -1.92
C PRO A 29 4.48 4.68 -1.40
N LEU A 30 4.32 4.73 -0.08
CA LEU A 30 3.03 4.79 0.56
C LEU A 30 2.39 6.17 0.35
N SER A 31 1.09 6.18 0.02
CA SER A 31 0.33 7.43 -0.07
C SER A 31 0.17 8.08 1.32
N VAL A 32 0.08 9.40 1.34
CA VAL A 32 -0.20 10.14 2.60
C VAL A 32 -1.54 9.71 3.16
N GLY A 33 -1.62 9.46 4.47
CA GLY A 33 -2.82 9.01 5.15
C GLY A 33 -3.02 7.49 5.17
N VAL A 34 -2.19 6.72 4.45
CA VAL A 34 -2.24 5.26 4.44
C VAL A 34 -1.22 4.69 5.42
N GLY A 35 -1.65 3.77 6.29
CA GLY A 35 -0.76 2.98 7.14
C GLY A 35 -0.17 1.78 6.38
N SER A 36 0.91 1.20 6.92
CA SER A 36 1.48 -0.03 6.35
C SER A 36 2.21 -0.85 7.41
N VAL A 37 2.22 -2.17 7.22
CA VAL A 37 2.99 -3.13 8.02
C VAL A 37 4.01 -3.90 7.18
N CYS A 38 4.18 -3.56 5.90
CA CYS A 38 4.99 -4.33 4.95
C CYS A 38 5.69 -3.46 3.89
N GLU A 39 6.28 -2.34 4.29
CA GLU A 39 7.05 -1.52 3.35
C GLU A 39 8.35 -2.21 2.92
N LEU A 40 8.66 -2.10 1.65
CA LEU A 40 9.83 -2.71 1.02
C LEU A 40 10.79 -1.64 0.50
N MET A 41 12.07 -1.91 0.66
CA MET A 41 13.12 -1.00 0.25
C MET A 41 14.32 -1.78 -0.29
N ASP A 42 14.71 -1.48 -1.53
CA ASP A 42 15.97 -1.95 -2.09
C ASP A 42 17.10 -1.00 -1.74
N PHE A 43 18.27 -1.54 -1.45
CA PHE A 43 19.49 -0.76 -1.23
C PHE A 43 20.74 -1.54 -1.64
N GLN A 44 21.82 -0.83 -1.91
CA GLN A 44 23.12 -1.44 -2.15
C GLN A 44 24.13 -0.92 -1.12
N LEU A 45 24.94 -1.82 -0.59
CA LEU A 45 26.02 -1.52 0.34
C LEU A 45 27.37 -1.59 -0.39
N ARG A 46 28.39 -0.86 0.13
CA ARG A 46 29.76 -0.91 -0.35
C ARG A 46 30.52 -2.12 0.19
N GLU A 47 30.11 -2.61 1.32
CA GLU A 47 30.75 -3.68 2.07
C GLU A 47 29.71 -4.70 2.52
N GLU A 48 30.12 -5.92 2.73
CA GLU A 48 29.28 -6.94 3.32
C GLU A 48 28.97 -6.58 4.78
N VAL A 49 27.70 -6.74 5.17
CA VAL A 49 27.23 -6.53 6.53
C VAL A 49 26.46 -7.77 6.99
N ASP A 50 26.38 -7.97 8.29
CA ASP A 50 25.51 -8.97 8.86
C ASP A 50 24.05 -8.55 8.66
N LEU A 51 23.38 -9.20 7.70
CA LEU A 51 21.97 -8.93 7.39
C LEU A 51 21.03 -9.30 8.53
N ALA A 52 21.40 -10.26 9.38
CA ALA A 52 20.58 -10.63 10.52
C ALA A 52 20.56 -9.54 11.61
N ALA A 53 21.67 -8.84 11.82
CA ALA A 53 21.79 -7.73 12.76
C ALA A 53 21.31 -6.38 12.19
N LEU A 54 21.18 -6.26 10.86
CA LEU A 54 20.86 -5.00 10.20
C LEU A 54 19.50 -4.40 10.59
N PRO A 55 18.41 -5.17 10.72
CA PRO A 55 17.10 -4.63 11.11
C PRO A 55 17.14 -3.93 12.49
N GLU A 56 17.82 -4.52 13.48
CA GLU A 56 17.96 -3.92 14.81
C GLU A 56 18.77 -2.63 14.76
N ARG A 57 19.90 -2.63 14.05
CA ARG A 57 20.76 -1.44 13.86
C ARG A 57 20.02 -0.29 13.20
N LEU A 58 19.23 -0.56 12.17
CA LEU A 58 18.41 0.46 11.49
C LEU A 58 17.31 0.97 12.40
N THR A 59 16.59 0.06 13.07
CA THR A 59 15.48 0.41 13.97
C THR A 59 15.93 1.34 15.09
N ALA A 60 17.11 1.11 15.68
CA ALA A 60 17.67 1.92 16.78
C ALA A 60 17.82 3.41 16.41
N VAL A 61 17.90 3.75 15.12
CA VAL A 61 18.11 5.12 14.63
C VAL A 61 16.93 5.63 13.76
N MET A 62 15.87 4.84 13.62
CA MET A 62 14.64 5.24 12.95
C MET A 62 13.78 6.15 13.83
N PRO A 63 12.91 6.97 13.26
CA PRO A 63 11.86 7.65 14.00
C PRO A 63 10.93 6.66 14.72
N GLU A 64 10.36 7.10 15.84
CA GLU A 64 9.32 6.33 16.54
C GLU A 64 8.17 5.93 15.59
N GLY A 65 7.66 4.71 15.76
CA GLY A 65 6.61 4.15 14.90
C GLY A 65 7.11 3.48 13.62
N ILE A 66 8.40 3.60 13.28
CA ILE A 66 9.01 2.93 12.11
C ILE A 66 10.08 1.96 12.58
N ARG A 67 10.02 0.72 12.08
CA ARG A 67 11.03 -0.30 12.38
C ARG A 67 11.37 -1.12 11.14
N ALA A 68 12.62 -1.53 11.01
CA ALA A 68 13.04 -2.55 10.06
C ALA A 68 12.64 -3.92 10.62
N LEU A 69 12.03 -4.76 9.80
CA LEU A 69 11.54 -6.08 10.20
C LEU A 69 12.55 -7.16 9.82
N GLU A 70 13.06 -7.09 8.61
CA GLU A 70 13.94 -8.09 8.02
C GLU A 70 14.87 -7.44 6.99
N ALA A 71 16.04 -8.01 6.80
CA ALA A 71 16.96 -7.68 5.72
C ALA A 71 17.47 -8.98 5.08
N TYR A 72 17.42 -9.05 3.76
CA TYR A 72 17.80 -10.23 2.98
C TYR A 72 18.43 -9.82 1.66
N SER A 73 19.09 -10.75 0.99
CA SER A 73 19.65 -10.56 -0.34
C SER A 73 18.94 -11.45 -1.37
N GLY A 74 18.99 -11.07 -2.64
CA GLY A 74 18.41 -11.87 -3.73
C GLY A 74 16.89 -11.75 -3.84
N GLY A 75 16.32 -10.61 -3.46
CA GLY A 75 14.89 -10.32 -3.56
C GLY A 75 14.37 -10.33 -5.02
N ARG A 76 13.05 -10.43 -5.16
CA ARG A 76 12.34 -10.40 -6.45
C ARG A 76 12.47 -9.04 -7.12
N LYS A 77 12.38 -9.03 -8.46
CA LYS A 77 12.39 -7.76 -9.22
C LYS A 77 11.05 -7.03 -9.07
N VAL A 78 11.08 -5.71 -8.94
CA VAL A 78 9.89 -4.85 -8.77
C VAL A 78 8.79 -5.13 -9.81
N ARG A 79 9.16 -5.51 -11.03
CA ARG A 79 8.21 -5.86 -12.11
C ARG A 79 7.35 -7.09 -11.81
N GLU A 80 7.75 -7.94 -10.85
CA GLU A 80 7.02 -9.14 -10.44
C GLU A 80 5.95 -8.82 -9.36
N LEU A 81 5.99 -7.61 -8.81
CA LEU A 81 5.02 -7.11 -7.86
C LEU A 81 3.71 -6.81 -8.58
N LYS A 82 2.60 -7.42 -8.17
CA LYS A 82 1.32 -7.29 -8.88
C LYS A 82 0.17 -6.87 -7.97
N TRP A 83 0.10 -7.38 -6.75
CA TRP A 83 -1.07 -7.21 -5.90
C TRP A 83 -0.71 -6.65 -4.52
N LEU A 84 -1.62 -5.87 -3.95
CA LEU A 84 -1.56 -5.36 -2.58
C LEU A 84 -2.77 -5.86 -1.80
N ARG A 85 -2.55 -6.47 -0.65
CA ARG A 85 -3.61 -6.66 0.35
C ARG A 85 -3.70 -5.42 1.21
N VAL A 86 -4.88 -4.88 1.32
CA VAL A 86 -5.18 -3.70 2.14
C VAL A 86 -6.38 -3.97 3.04
N THR A 87 -6.38 -3.33 4.21
CA THR A 87 -7.54 -3.28 5.10
C THR A 87 -7.99 -1.83 5.20
N GLY A 88 -9.22 -1.56 4.81
CA GLY A 88 -9.93 -0.29 5.01
C GLY A 88 -10.81 -0.35 6.26
N ARG A 89 -10.83 0.73 7.02
CA ARG A 89 -11.77 0.98 8.10
C ARG A 89 -12.68 2.12 7.67
N TYR A 90 -13.98 1.85 7.55
CA TYR A 90 -14.99 2.82 7.16
C TYR A 90 -15.87 3.15 8.37
N GLU A 91 -15.87 4.38 8.79
CA GLU A 91 -16.66 4.89 9.93
C GLU A 91 -17.87 5.68 9.43
N TYR A 92 -19.00 5.49 10.12
CA TYR A 92 -20.26 6.14 9.83
C TYR A 92 -20.81 6.73 11.12
N ASP A 93 -21.06 8.03 11.14
CA ASP A 93 -21.55 8.73 12.34
C ASP A 93 -22.99 8.37 12.70
N ASN A 94 -23.83 8.14 11.68
CA ASN A 94 -25.28 7.99 11.85
C ASN A 94 -25.86 6.76 11.15
N ALA A 95 -25.06 5.76 10.77
CA ALA A 95 -25.52 4.56 10.11
C ALA A 95 -25.10 3.29 10.86
N ASP A 96 -25.93 2.26 10.79
CA ASP A 96 -25.61 0.94 11.35
C ASP A 96 -24.56 0.24 10.48
N PRO A 97 -23.43 -0.20 11.05
CA PRO A 97 -22.37 -0.90 10.31
C PRO A 97 -22.85 -2.17 9.60
N ALA A 98 -23.83 -2.90 10.16
CA ALA A 98 -24.35 -4.12 9.54
C ALA A 98 -25.14 -3.81 8.25
N ASP A 99 -26.01 -2.80 8.29
CA ASP A 99 -26.75 -2.32 7.12
C ASP A 99 -25.81 -1.77 6.04
N MET A 100 -24.84 -0.97 6.45
CA MET A 100 -23.84 -0.42 5.53
C MET A 100 -22.97 -1.50 4.88
N ALA A 101 -22.56 -2.52 5.63
CA ALA A 101 -21.77 -3.64 5.09
C ALA A 101 -22.55 -4.42 4.02
N GLU A 102 -23.86 -4.62 4.18
CA GLU A 102 -24.72 -5.28 3.19
C GLU A 102 -24.82 -4.43 1.92
N LYS A 103 -25.10 -3.14 2.05
CA LYS A 103 -25.19 -2.21 0.92
C LYS A 103 -23.86 -2.08 0.18
N LEU A 104 -22.74 -2.01 0.88
CA LEU A 104 -21.40 -1.98 0.28
C LEU A 104 -21.11 -3.25 -0.51
N ARG A 105 -21.46 -4.44 0.00
CA ARG A 105 -21.33 -5.70 -0.76
C ARG A 105 -22.12 -5.66 -2.05
N ALA A 106 -23.38 -5.17 -2.00
CA ALA A 106 -24.21 -5.03 -3.18
C ALA A 106 -23.61 -4.03 -4.19
N PHE A 107 -23.10 -2.90 -3.70
CA PHE A 107 -22.46 -1.89 -4.57
C PHE A 107 -21.22 -2.45 -5.28
N TYR A 108 -20.31 -3.11 -4.56
CA TYR A 108 -19.08 -3.63 -5.18
C TYR A 108 -19.27 -4.95 -5.94
N ALA A 109 -20.45 -5.57 -5.92
CA ALA A 109 -20.79 -6.74 -6.71
C ALA A 109 -21.19 -6.41 -8.16
N GLN A 110 -21.16 -5.14 -8.58
CA GLN A 110 -21.48 -4.72 -9.94
C GLN A 110 -20.40 -5.19 -10.93
N ASP A 111 -20.80 -5.44 -12.19
CA ASP A 111 -19.89 -5.87 -13.26
C ASP A 111 -18.88 -4.79 -13.66
N ALA A 112 -19.20 -3.51 -13.46
CA ALA A 112 -18.34 -2.37 -13.74
C ALA A 112 -18.60 -1.23 -12.75
N ILE A 113 -17.53 -0.60 -12.26
CA ILE A 113 -17.58 0.58 -11.40
C ILE A 113 -16.58 1.59 -11.97
N VAL A 114 -17.10 2.52 -12.78
CA VAL A 114 -16.26 3.48 -13.50
C VAL A 114 -16.18 4.78 -12.73
N ILE A 115 -14.96 5.12 -12.27
CA ILE A 115 -14.67 6.37 -11.58
C ILE A 115 -13.94 7.36 -12.48
N THR A 116 -14.11 8.64 -12.20
CA THR A 116 -13.28 9.72 -12.76
C THR A 116 -12.11 9.97 -11.79
N ARG A 117 -10.88 9.93 -12.30
CA ARG A 117 -9.67 10.21 -11.51
C ARG A 117 -8.77 11.22 -12.20
N LYS A 118 -8.02 11.99 -11.40
CA LYS A 118 -6.99 12.86 -11.93
C LYS A 118 -5.79 12.07 -12.41
N THR A 119 -5.29 12.39 -13.59
CA THR A 119 -4.07 11.83 -14.18
C THR A 119 -3.09 12.97 -14.50
N LYS A 120 -1.86 12.64 -14.83
CA LYS A 120 -0.85 13.64 -15.26
C LYS A 120 -1.28 14.43 -16.51
N ARG A 121 -2.22 13.90 -17.31
CA ARG A 121 -2.71 14.50 -18.56
C ARG A 121 -4.10 15.13 -18.44
N GLY A 122 -4.64 15.24 -17.23
CA GLY A 122 -5.99 15.72 -16.97
C GLY A 122 -6.87 14.67 -16.28
N GLU A 123 -8.16 14.73 -16.47
CA GLU A 123 -9.10 13.73 -15.95
C GLU A 123 -9.15 12.50 -16.87
N GLY A 124 -9.35 11.33 -16.26
CA GLY A 124 -9.50 10.07 -16.97
C GLY A 124 -10.46 9.14 -16.24
N GLN A 125 -11.11 8.27 -16.99
CA GLN A 125 -11.99 7.25 -16.43
C GLN A 125 -11.23 5.96 -16.17
N MET A 126 -11.64 5.23 -15.13
CA MET A 126 -11.10 3.92 -14.77
C MET A 126 -12.23 3.05 -14.23
N ASP A 127 -12.42 1.88 -14.83
CA ASP A 127 -13.18 0.81 -14.19
C ASP A 127 -12.29 0.16 -13.13
N ILE A 128 -12.75 0.16 -11.87
CA ILE A 128 -11.97 -0.38 -10.77
C ILE A 128 -12.18 -1.89 -10.57
N VAL A 129 -13.26 -2.47 -11.09
CA VAL A 129 -13.59 -3.90 -10.88
C VAL A 129 -12.47 -4.83 -11.35
N PRO A 130 -11.90 -4.68 -12.57
CA PRO A 130 -10.82 -5.56 -13.03
C PRO A 130 -9.51 -5.43 -12.23
N ALA A 131 -9.38 -4.36 -11.44
CA ALA A 131 -8.21 -4.11 -10.59
C ALA A 131 -8.39 -4.61 -9.15
N ILE A 132 -9.49 -5.29 -8.84
CA ILE A 132 -9.81 -5.91 -7.55
C ILE A 132 -9.84 -7.42 -7.76
N SER A 133 -8.94 -8.15 -7.09
CA SER A 133 -8.91 -9.63 -7.15
C SER A 133 -9.76 -10.26 -6.06
N GLU A 134 -9.77 -9.66 -4.86
CA GLU A 134 -10.55 -10.13 -3.71
C GLU A 134 -11.14 -8.92 -2.99
N LEU A 135 -12.38 -9.06 -2.50
CA LEU A 135 -13.01 -8.05 -1.66
C LEU A 135 -13.90 -8.71 -0.60
N HIS A 136 -13.60 -8.44 0.66
CA HIS A 136 -14.36 -8.93 1.80
C HIS A 136 -14.79 -7.75 2.67
N ILE A 137 -16.10 -7.67 2.95
CA ILE A 137 -16.68 -6.58 3.73
C ILE A 137 -17.35 -7.18 4.96
N ARG A 138 -16.94 -6.74 6.14
CA ARG A 138 -17.47 -7.22 7.42
C ARG A 138 -17.88 -6.05 8.30
N PRO A 139 -19.09 -6.11 8.91
CA PRO A 139 -19.43 -5.16 9.95
C PRO A 139 -18.66 -5.47 11.23
N GLU A 140 -18.21 -4.43 11.90
CA GLU A 140 -17.70 -4.45 13.25
C GLU A 140 -18.69 -3.68 14.14
N GLU A 141 -18.45 -3.60 15.44
CA GLU A 141 -19.35 -2.94 16.38
C GLU A 141 -19.61 -1.46 16.04
N ARG A 142 -18.59 -0.73 15.53
CA ARG A 142 -18.63 0.72 15.32
C ARG A 142 -18.18 1.18 13.94
N PHE A 143 -17.78 0.28 13.06
CA PHE A 143 -17.27 0.59 11.73
C PHE A 143 -17.44 -0.63 10.80
N VAL A 144 -17.17 -0.44 9.54
CA VAL A 144 -17.10 -1.54 8.56
C VAL A 144 -15.65 -1.77 8.16
N THR A 145 -15.21 -3.03 8.24
CA THR A 145 -13.91 -3.47 7.72
C THR A 145 -14.05 -3.86 6.25
N VAL A 146 -13.21 -3.29 5.40
CA VAL A 146 -13.11 -3.60 3.97
C VAL A 146 -11.72 -4.17 3.69
N GLU A 147 -11.61 -5.48 3.52
CA GLU A 147 -10.37 -6.13 3.08
C GLU A 147 -10.40 -6.32 1.58
N ALA A 148 -9.36 -5.86 0.90
CA ALA A 148 -9.26 -5.97 -0.54
C ALA A 148 -7.86 -6.40 -0.98
N VAL A 149 -7.79 -7.14 -2.09
CA VAL A 149 -6.57 -7.37 -2.86
C VAL A 149 -6.70 -6.57 -4.15
N VAL A 150 -5.88 -5.53 -4.27
CA VAL A 150 -5.95 -4.56 -5.36
C VAL A 150 -4.68 -4.56 -6.20
N SER A 151 -4.81 -4.24 -7.47
CA SER A 151 -3.68 -4.19 -8.40
C SER A 151 -2.72 -3.05 -8.05
N ALA A 152 -1.45 -3.39 -7.85
CA ALA A 152 -0.37 -2.45 -7.59
C ALA A 152 0.21 -1.83 -8.85
N GLN A 153 0.16 -2.58 -9.97
CA GLN A 153 0.73 -2.16 -11.26
C GLN A 153 -0.15 -2.66 -12.42
N GLU A 154 -0.33 -1.83 -13.42
CA GLU A 154 -0.94 -2.12 -14.73
C GLU A 154 -2.30 -2.86 -14.68
N PRO A 155 -3.36 -2.15 -14.29
CA PRO A 155 -3.45 -0.77 -13.84
C PRO A 155 -3.18 -0.63 -12.34
N THR A 156 -2.63 0.49 -11.87
CA THR A 156 -2.52 0.77 -10.45
C THR A 156 -3.87 1.22 -9.91
N LEU A 157 -4.37 0.52 -8.88
CA LEU A 157 -5.53 0.93 -8.09
C LEU A 157 -5.07 1.42 -6.72
N ASN A 158 -5.20 2.74 -6.47
CA ASN A 158 -5.04 3.27 -5.13
C ASN A 158 -6.24 2.80 -4.28
N PRO A 159 -6.05 2.26 -3.06
CA PRO A 159 -7.16 1.88 -2.17
C PRO A 159 -8.20 2.99 -1.96
N ASP A 160 -7.78 4.27 -1.95
CA ASP A 160 -8.70 5.42 -1.85
C ASP A 160 -9.70 5.49 -3.02
N HIS A 161 -9.43 4.85 -4.14
CA HIS A 161 -10.39 4.79 -5.26
C HIS A 161 -11.65 3.97 -4.92
N LEU A 162 -11.57 3.07 -3.94
CA LEU A 162 -12.77 2.39 -3.43
C LEU A 162 -13.72 3.42 -2.81
N VAL A 163 -13.22 4.31 -1.95
CA VAL A 163 -14.02 5.38 -1.35
C VAL A 163 -14.43 6.42 -2.39
N THR A 164 -13.54 6.75 -3.33
CA THR A 164 -13.85 7.65 -4.46
C THR A 164 -15.05 7.14 -5.27
N ALA A 165 -15.15 5.82 -5.48
CA ALA A 165 -16.27 5.21 -6.18
C ALA A 165 -17.60 5.45 -5.43
N LEU A 166 -17.61 5.32 -4.12
CA LEU A 166 -18.79 5.62 -3.29
C LEU A 166 -19.18 7.10 -3.41
N HIS A 167 -18.22 8.02 -3.22
CA HIS A 167 -18.50 9.46 -3.32
C HIS A 167 -19.06 9.87 -4.69
N GLN A 168 -18.63 9.22 -5.78
CA GLN A 168 -19.07 9.57 -7.13
C GLN A 168 -20.38 8.90 -7.55
N LEU A 169 -20.63 7.65 -7.13
CA LEU A 169 -21.68 6.81 -7.69
C LEU A 169 -22.78 6.43 -6.68
N ALA A 170 -22.49 6.47 -5.39
CA ALA A 170 -23.40 6.14 -4.30
C ALA A 170 -23.05 6.96 -3.03
N PRO A 171 -23.21 8.30 -3.06
CA PRO A 171 -22.80 9.18 -1.96
C PRO A 171 -23.42 8.80 -0.60
N GLU A 172 -24.60 8.20 -0.61
CA GLU A 172 -25.29 7.70 0.60
C GLU A 172 -24.58 6.52 1.26
N LEU A 173 -23.65 5.85 0.56
CA LEU A 173 -22.82 4.77 1.07
C LEU A 173 -21.40 5.23 1.44
N ALA A 174 -21.06 6.47 1.13
CA ALA A 174 -19.73 6.99 1.43
C ALA A 174 -19.53 7.10 2.95
N PRO A 175 -18.40 6.62 3.48
CA PRO A 175 -18.10 6.76 4.90
C PRO A 175 -17.78 8.22 5.26
N ASP A 176 -18.11 8.61 6.50
CA ASP A 176 -17.70 9.91 7.07
C ASP A 176 -16.18 9.97 7.25
N PHE A 177 -15.56 8.83 7.57
CA PHE A 177 -14.11 8.68 7.63
C PHE A 177 -13.67 7.31 7.10
N ALA A 178 -12.58 7.28 6.34
CA ALA A 178 -11.95 6.05 5.88
C ALA A 178 -10.43 6.10 6.08
N ALA A 179 -9.88 5.00 6.56
CA ALA A 179 -8.44 4.82 6.68
C ALA A 179 -8.02 3.45 6.14
N PHE A 180 -6.93 3.42 5.39
CA PHE A 180 -6.38 2.19 4.82
C PHE A 180 -5.05 1.81 5.46
N THR A 181 -4.81 0.50 5.55
CA THR A 181 -3.52 -0.07 5.95
C THR A 181 -3.11 -1.12 4.95
N ARG A 182 -1.92 -0.99 4.36
CA ARG A 182 -1.28 -2.04 3.54
C ARG A 182 -0.85 -3.18 4.45
N ARG A 183 -1.28 -4.40 4.13
CA ARG A 183 -1.04 -5.60 4.93
C ARG A 183 0.01 -6.51 4.32
N GLU A 184 0.01 -6.65 3.00
CA GLU A 184 0.94 -7.51 2.29
C GLU A 184 1.06 -7.12 0.81
N VAL A 185 2.14 -7.58 0.19
CA VAL A 185 2.47 -7.38 -1.22
C VAL A 185 2.69 -8.74 -1.88
N TYR A 186 2.11 -8.96 -3.07
CA TYR A 186 2.16 -10.24 -3.75
C TYR A 186 2.63 -10.12 -5.20
N THR A 187 3.14 -11.24 -5.71
CA THR A 187 3.36 -11.48 -7.13
C THR A 187 2.03 -11.74 -7.86
N GLU A 188 2.10 -11.95 -9.17
CA GLU A 188 0.93 -12.34 -9.99
C GLU A 188 0.31 -13.65 -9.50
N ASP A 189 1.13 -14.62 -9.09
CA ASP A 189 0.71 -15.94 -8.58
C ASP A 189 0.33 -15.91 -7.08
N MET A 190 0.07 -14.75 -6.52
CA MET A 190 -0.30 -14.56 -5.10
C MET A 190 0.75 -15.09 -4.09
N GLN A 191 2.00 -15.21 -4.50
CA GLN A 191 3.10 -15.47 -3.57
C GLN A 191 3.53 -14.17 -2.89
N ILE A 192 3.88 -14.24 -1.62
CA ILE A 192 4.40 -13.08 -0.89
C ILE A 192 5.64 -12.54 -1.64
N PHE A 193 5.59 -11.25 -1.96
CA PHE A 193 6.70 -10.57 -2.62
C PHE A 193 7.77 -10.20 -1.59
N ARG A 194 8.96 -10.79 -1.76
CA ARG A 194 10.16 -10.48 -0.97
C ARG A 194 11.37 -10.48 -1.88
#